data_c40f15479cc6e968c07bb75ac272332c
#
_entry.id   c40f15479cc6e968c07bb75ac272332c
#
_cell.length_a   1.000
_cell.length_b   1.000
_cell.length_c   1.000
_cell.angle_alpha   90.00
_cell.angle_beta   90.00
_cell.angle_gamma   90.00
#
_symmetry.space_group_name_H-M   'P 1'
#
loop_
_entity.id
_entity.type
_entity.pdbx_description
1 polymer ?
#
loop_
_entity_poly.entity_id
_entity_poly.type
_entity_poly.pdbx_seq_one_letter_code
_entity_poly.pdbx_strand_id
1 'polypeptide(L)'
;KAAGLSLAGRRRFWQLFAAHALANPDRDPTWAEFERLIAGVKEKGSAVEKGSVALVGAGPGDPELLTLRAVRALQAADVILFDDRVSHAVLDFARREARRIPVGEAGFGAAQRPADVGALIVGLAKQGERVVRLTGGDPLINGGAAEEIAACKAAGR
;
A
#
# COMPACT_ATOMS: atom_id res chain seq x y z
N LYS A 1 18.90 11.48 -7.12
CA LYS A 1 17.49 11.73 -7.41
C LYS A 1 17.05 10.75 -8.51
N ALA A 2 16.25 9.70 -8.19
CA ALA A 2 15.53 8.87 -9.17
C ALA A 2 14.40 9.72 -9.79
N ALA A 3 14.80 10.79 -10.51
CA ALA A 3 13.92 11.80 -11.07
C ALA A 3 13.06 11.15 -12.17
N GLY A 4 11.75 11.24 -12.03
CA GLY A 4 10.79 10.87 -13.08
C GLY A 4 10.18 9.45 -12.97
N LEU A 5 10.47 8.66 -11.93
CA LEU A 5 9.78 7.40 -11.69
C LEU A 5 8.57 7.60 -10.75
N SER A 6 7.45 6.94 -11.07
CA SER A 6 6.31 6.80 -10.15
C SER A 6 6.73 6.08 -8.87
N LEU A 7 5.90 6.12 -7.82
CA LEU A 7 6.15 5.35 -6.57
C LEU A 7 6.34 3.86 -6.84
N ALA A 8 5.50 3.26 -7.70
CA ALA A 8 5.62 1.87 -8.13
C ALA A 8 6.94 1.64 -8.91
N GLY A 9 7.30 2.56 -9.81
CA GLY A 9 8.56 2.50 -10.55
C GLY A 9 9.78 2.58 -9.64
N ARG A 10 9.78 3.45 -8.64
CA ARG A 10 10.87 3.54 -7.65
C ARG A 10 11.00 2.25 -6.84
N ARG A 11 9.90 1.66 -6.38
CA ARG A 11 9.89 0.38 -5.66
C ARG A 11 10.49 -0.72 -6.53
N ARG A 12 10.03 -0.85 -7.78
CA ARG A 12 10.55 -1.85 -8.73
C ARG A 12 12.04 -1.65 -9.01
N PHE A 13 12.47 -0.41 -9.18
CA PHE A 13 13.88 -0.10 -9.35
C PHE A 13 14.71 -0.62 -8.18
N TRP A 14 14.32 -0.32 -6.93
CA TRP A 14 15.06 -0.77 -5.75
C TRP A 14 15.06 -2.28 -5.57
N GLN A 15 13.97 -2.98 -5.94
CA GLN A 15 13.93 -4.43 -5.93
C GLN A 15 14.91 -5.03 -6.94
N LEU A 16 14.94 -4.51 -8.17
CA LEU A 16 15.87 -4.96 -9.20
C LEU A 16 17.32 -4.62 -8.85
N PHE A 17 17.54 -3.44 -8.28
CA PHE A 17 18.87 -3.01 -7.84
C PHE A 17 19.40 -3.89 -6.69
N ALA A 18 18.58 -4.18 -5.70
CA ALA A 18 18.94 -5.07 -4.60
C ALA A 18 19.23 -6.50 -5.13
N ALA A 19 18.38 -7.03 -6.00
CA ALA A 19 18.61 -8.34 -6.61
C ALA A 19 19.92 -8.37 -7.43
N HIS A 20 20.21 -7.30 -8.17
CA HIS A 20 21.46 -7.16 -8.93
C HIS A 20 22.69 -7.10 -8.01
N ALA A 21 22.62 -6.32 -6.93
CA ALA A 21 23.70 -6.22 -5.95
C ALA A 21 23.94 -7.55 -5.24
N LEU A 22 22.89 -8.25 -4.84
CA LEU A 22 22.99 -9.57 -4.20
C LEU A 22 23.54 -10.65 -5.15
N ALA A 23 23.28 -10.54 -6.43
CA ALA A 23 23.83 -11.45 -7.45
C ALA A 23 25.32 -11.18 -7.77
N ASN A 24 25.84 -10.03 -7.37
CA ASN A 24 27.23 -9.60 -7.59
C ASN A 24 27.86 -9.08 -6.29
N PRO A 25 28.01 -9.92 -5.26
CA PRO A 25 28.42 -9.46 -3.93
C PRO A 25 29.86 -8.94 -3.86
N ASP A 26 30.71 -9.35 -4.82
CA ASP A 26 32.13 -9.05 -4.80
C ASP A 26 32.51 -7.72 -5.46
N ARG A 27 31.53 -6.96 -5.96
CA ARG A 27 31.76 -5.67 -6.61
C ARG A 27 30.62 -4.70 -6.42
N ASP A 28 30.93 -3.42 -6.38
CA ASP A 28 29.94 -2.36 -6.37
C ASP A 28 29.25 -2.21 -7.74
N PRO A 29 27.92 -1.95 -7.75
CA PRO A 29 27.18 -1.66 -8.97
C PRO A 29 27.71 -0.40 -9.67
N THR A 30 27.93 -0.50 -10.97
CA THR A 30 28.41 0.63 -11.78
C THR A 30 27.28 1.60 -12.13
N TRP A 31 27.62 2.85 -12.46
CA TRP A 31 26.64 3.85 -12.91
C TRP A 31 25.86 3.40 -14.17
N ALA A 32 26.55 2.74 -15.11
CA ALA A 32 25.92 2.21 -16.31
C ALA A 32 24.87 1.12 -16.02
N GLU A 33 25.10 0.28 -15.01
CA GLU A 33 24.12 -0.71 -14.54
C GLU A 33 22.92 -0.03 -13.89
N PHE A 34 23.17 0.99 -13.08
CA PHE A 34 22.12 1.80 -12.47
C PHE A 34 21.22 2.46 -13.55
N GLU A 35 21.80 3.09 -14.57
CA GLU A 35 21.06 3.70 -15.68
C GLU A 35 20.26 2.67 -16.47
N ARG A 36 20.82 1.50 -16.72
CA ARG A 36 20.17 0.38 -17.41
C ARG A 36 18.95 -0.12 -16.63
N LEU A 37 19.08 -0.25 -15.33
CA LEU A 37 17.96 -0.65 -14.45
C LEU A 37 16.85 0.42 -14.45
N ILE A 38 17.20 1.72 -14.42
CA ILE A 38 16.23 2.82 -14.53
C ILE A 38 15.52 2.77 -15.89
N ALA A 39 16.25 2.61 -16.98
CA ALA A 39 15.69 2.52 -18.33
C ALA A 39 14.72 1.35 -18.45
N GLY A 40 15.09 0.17 -17.96
CA GLY A 40 14.24 -1.01 -17.97
C GLY A 40 12.97 -0.86 -17.12
N VAL A 41 13.01 -0.05 -16.06
CA VAL A 41 11.81 0.29 -15.28
C VAL A 41 10.92 1.28 -16.03
N LYS A 42 11.50 2.26 -16.74
CA LYS A 42 10.76 3.23 -17.57
C LYS A 42 10.09 2.56 -18.77
N GLU A 43 10.79 1.68 -19.47
CA GLU A 43 10.26 0.94 -20.63
C GLU A 43 9.14 -0.04 -20.22
N LYS A 44 9.28 -0.72 -19.09
CA LYS A 44 8.24 -1.59 -18.51
C LYS A 44 7.18 -0.84 -17.74
N GLY A 45 7.32 0.45 -17.53
CA GLY A 45 6.37 1.33 -16.84
C GLY A 45 5.01 1.47 -17.53
N SER A 46 4.85 0.91 -18.72
CA SER A 46 3.57 0.75 -19.41
C SER A 46 2.74 -0.43 -18.88
N ALA A 47 3.33 -1.42 -18.22
CA ALA A 47 2.58 -2.44 -17.50
C ALA A 47 2.41 -1.93 -16.05
N VAL A 48 1.31 -1.28 -15.77
CA VAL A 48 0.89 -0.93 -14.40
C VAL A 48 0.96 -2.23 -13.58
N GLU A 49 1.92 -2.31 -12.63
CA GLU A 49 1.92 -3.43 -11.69
C GLU A 49 0.51 -3.54 -11.11
N LYS A 50 -0.04 -4.75 -11.15
CA LYS A 50 -1.38 -4.99 -10.64
C LYS A 50 -1.41 -4.56 -9.18
N GLY A 51 -2.07 -3.45 -8.86
CA GLY A 51 -2.23 -3.00 -7.49
C GLY A 51 -2.97 -4.06 -6.68
N SER A 52 -2.85 -4.01 -5.39
CA SER A 52 -3.47 -4.96 -4.47
C SER A 52 -4.21 -4.25 -3.35
N VAL A 53 -5.22 -4.91 -2.82
CA VAL A 53 -5.97 -4.43 -1.65
C VAL A 53 -5.84 -5.47 -0.55
N ALA A 54 -5.49 -5.03 0.64
CA ALA A 54 -5.49 -5.84 1.84
C ALA A 54 -6.41 -5.20 2.89
N LEU A 55 -7.37 -5.99 3.39
CA LEU A 55 -8.18 -5.63 4.54
C LEU A 55 -7.46 -6.12 5.80
N VAL A 56 -7.23 -5.21 6.73
CA VAL A 56 -6.47 -5.47 7.96
C VAL A 56 -7.26 -4.96 9.16
N GLY A 57 -7.49 -5.84 10.11
CA GLY A 57 -8.00 -5.47 11.44
C GLY A 57 -6.85 -5.04 12.34
N ALA A 58 -7.01 -3.89 12.99
CA ALA A 58 -6.05 -3.36 13.96
C ALA A 58 -6.23 -3.96 15.38
N GLY A 59 -7.22 -4.84 15.55
CA GLY A 59 -7.55 -5.37 16.87
C GLY A 59 -8.07 -4.28 17.82
N PRO A 60 -7.91 -4.43 19.14
CA PRO A 60 -8.42 -3.49 20.14
C PRO A 60 -7.64 -2.17 20.24
N GLY A 61 -6.60 -1.98 19.42
CA GLY A 61 -5.80 -0.76 19.39
C GLY A 61 -4.39 -0.89 19.97
N ASP A 62 -4.10 -1.99 20.65
CA ASP A 62 -2.74 -2.32 21.09
C ASP A 62 -1.89 -2.83 19.92
N PRO A 63 -0.80 -2.14 19.56
CA PRO A 63 0.05 -2.54 18.45
C PRO A 63 0.74 -3.90 18.66
N GLU A 64 0.95 -4.34 19.89
CA GLU A 64 1.56 -5.64 20.19
C GLU A 64 0.64 -6.82 19.82
N LEU A 65 -0.66 -6.56 19.65
CA LEU A 65 -1.65 -7.56 19.22
C LEU A 65 -1.80 -7.66 17.70
N LEU A 66 -1.00 -6.90 16.94
CA LEU A 66 -0.99 -7.02 15.49
C LEU A 66 -0.39 -8.36 15.06
N THR A 67 -1.05 -9.01 14.11
CA THR A 67 -0.45 -10.19 13.48
C THR A 67 0.76 -9.80 12.65
N LEU A 68 1.76 -10.68 12.53
CA LEU A 68 2.90 -10.47 11.64
C LEU A 68 2.48 -10.22 10.18
N ARG A 69 1.34 -10.79 9.76
CA ARG A 69 0.77 -10.54 8.43
C ARG A 69 0.27 -9.11 8.30
N ALA A 70 -0.38 -8.57 9.32
CA ALA A 70 -0.83 -7.17 9.36
C ALA A 70 0.37 -6.21 9.30
N VAL A 71 1.41 -6.46 10.10
CA VAL A 71 2.65 -5.66 10.09
C VAL A 71 3.28 -5.66 8.69
N ARG A 72 3.42 -6.83 8.05
CA ARG A 72 3.97 -6.93 6.70
C ARG A 72 3.11 -6.17 5.67
N ALA A 73 1.79 -6.22 5.79
CA ALA A 73 0.89 -5.49 4.91
C ALA A 73 1.08 -3.97 5.07
N LEU A 74 1.14 -3.46 6.31
CA LEU A 74 1.38 -2.05 6.60
C LEU A 74 2.74 -1.58 6.08
N GLN A 75 3.80 -2.38 6.26
CA GLN A 75 5.14 -2.08 5.76
C GLN A 75 5.24 -2.14 4.23
N ALA A 76 4.40 -2.92 3.57
CA ALA A 76 4.36 -3.01 2.11
C ALA A 76 3.44 -1.98 1.45
N ALA A 77 2.55 -1.33 2.21
CA ALA A 77 1.53 -0.42 1.70
C ALA A 77 2.11 0.84 1.05
N ASP A 78 1.48 1.28 -0.03
CA ASP A 78 1.70 2.60 -0.62
C ASP A 78 0.67 3.60 -0.07
N VAL A 79 -0.55 3.10 0.20
CA VAL A 79 -1.66 3.88 0.78
C VAL A 79 -2.33 3.08 1.87
N ILE A 80 -2.62 3.73 2.98
CA ILE A 80 -3.38 3.18 4.11
C ILE A 80 -4.60 4.05 4.32
N LEU A 81 -5.79 3.45 4.12
CA LEU A 81 -7.05 4.06 4.48
C LEU A 81 -7.47 3.51 5.83
N PHE A 82 -7.66 4.37 6.81
CA PHE A 82 -7.92 3.96 8.19
C PHE A 82 -9.12 4.69 8.81
N ASP A 83 -9.82 4.02 9.72
CA ASP A 83 -10.92 4.60 10.48
C ASP A 83 -10.46 5.23 11.81
N ASP A 84 -11.36 5.95 12.47
CA ASP A 84 -11.08 6.72 13.69
C ASP A 84 -10.72 5.86 14.91
N ARG A 85 -11.02 4.55 14.85
CA ARG A 85 -10.72 3.59 15.93
C ARG A 85 -9.33 3.02 15.86
N VAL A 86 -8.57 3.35 14.81
CA VAL A 86 -7.19 2.91 14.64
C VAL A 86 -6.28 3.83 15.45
N SER A 87 -5.51 3.26 16.38
CA SER A 87 -4.55 4.03 17.17
C SER A 87 -3.37 4.51 16.33
N HIS A 88 -2.80 5.66 16.69
CA HIS A 88 -1.59 6.17 16.03
C HIS A 88 -0.42 5.20 16.16
N ALA A 89 -0.31 4.48 17.28
CA ALA A 89 0.75 3.48 17.50
C ALA A 89 0.70 2.34 16.48
N VAL A 90 -0.49 1.94 16.02
CA VAL A 90 -0.64 0.96 14.93
C VAL A 90 -0.20 1.56 13.58
N LEU A 91 -0.50 2.84 13.32
CA LEU A 91 -0.09 3.51 12.10
C LEU A 91 1.43 3.70 12.00
N ASP A 92 2.15 3.69 13.12
CA ASP A 92 3.60 3.84 13.14
C ASP A 92 4.35 2.60 12.61
N PHE A 93 3.68 1.45 12.48
CA PHE A 93 4.21 0.29 11.74
C PHE A 93 4.24 0.49 10.23
N ALA A 94 3.53 1.49 9.72
CA ALA A 94 3.55 1.82 8.30
C ALA A 94 4.89 2.47 7.90
N ARG A 95 5.27 2.29 6.64
CA ARG A 95 6.41 3.03 6.09
C ARG A 95 6.16 4.53 6.18
N ARG A 96 7.24 5.29 6.38
CA ARG A 96 7.19 6.77 6.44
C ARG A 96 6.62 7.38 5.15
N GLU A 97 6.87 6.75 4.00
CA GLU A 97 6.44 7.19 2.68
C GLU A 97 5.00 6.78 2.34
N ALA A 98 4.37 5.90 3.13
CA ALA A 98 3.00 5.49 2.90
C ALA A 98 2.05 6.66 3.13
N ARG A 99 1.14 6.89 2.18
CA ARG A 99 0.08 7.88 2.35
C ARG A 99 -0.95 7.36 3.34
N ARG A 100 -1.25 8.11 4.36
CA ARG A 100 -2.22 7.78 5.39
C ARG A 100 -3.46 8.64 5.15
N ILE A 101 -4.60 8.02 4.87
CA ILE A 101 -5.86 8.69 4.54
C ILE A 101 -6.92 8.25 5.54
N PRO A 102 -7.38 9.13 6.43
CA PRO A 102 -8.50 8.83 7.31
C PRO A 102 -9.79 8.73 6.51
N VAL A 103 -10.61 7.71 6.75
CA VAL A 103 -11.90 7.46 6.07
C VAL A 103 -13.04 7.20 7.04
N GLY A 104 -12.85 7.48 8.34
CA GLY A 104 -13.85 7.41 9.38
C GLY A 104 -14.77 8.65 9.39
N GLU A 105 -15.79 8.61 10.25
CA GLU A 105 -16.80 9.68 10.36
C GLU A 105 -16.20 11.03 10.78
N ALA A 106 -15.14 11.04 11.59
CA ALA A 106 -14.47 12.25 12.06
C ALA A 106 -13.37 12.76 11.10
N GLY A 107 -12.88 11.94 10.13
CA GLY A 107 -11.69 12.23 9.34
C GLY A 107 -11.88 13.16 8.14
N PHE A 108 -13.08 13.30 7.66
CA PHE A 108 -13.42 14.19 6.54
C PHE A 108 -14.75 14.86 6.84
N GLY A 109 -14.80 16.04 7.32
CA GLY A 109 -15.93 16.92 7.68
C GLY A 109 -17.36 16.66 7.12
N ALA A 110 -17.53 15.64 6.33
CA ALA A 110 -18.76 14.96 5.95
C ALA A 110 -18.42 13.49 5.83
N ALA A 111 -19.07 12.62 6.61
CA ALA A 111 -18.89 11.17 6.59
C ALA A 111 -18.77 10.65 5.14
N GLN A 112 -17.62 10.14 4.77
CA GLN A 112 -17.45 9.50 3.47
C GLN A 112 -18.27 8.21 3.50
N ARG A 113 -19.23 8.08 2.61
CA ARG A 113 -20.14 6.93 2.57
C ARG A 113 -19.35 5.66 2.22
N PRO A 114 -19.74 4.46 2.72
CA PRO A 114 -19.04 3.21 2.39
C PRO A 114 -18.80 2.97 0.89
N ALA A 115 -19.74 3.41 0.04
CA ALA A 115 -19.61 3.34 -1.41
C ALA A 115 -18.45 4.21 -1.94
N ASP A 116 -18.20 5.36 -1.35
CA ASP A 116 -17.13 6.28 -1.74
C ASP A 116 -15.77 5.70 -1.37
N VAL A 117 -15.67 5.03 -0.20
CA VAL A 117 -14.44 4.35 0.25
C VAL A 117 -14.10 3.19 -0.67
N GLY A 118 -15.09 2.38 -1.06
CA GLY A 118 -14.90 1.27 -2.00
C GLY A 118 -14.40 1.76 -3.37
N ALA A 119 -14.99 2.82 -3.91
CA ALA A 119 -14.57 3.43 -5.17
C ALA A 119 -13.14 3.99 -5.08
N LEU A 120 -12.78 4.61 -3.96
CA LEU A 120 -11.44 5.13 -3.71
C LEU A 120 -10.40 4.00 -3.67
N ILE A 121 -10.67 2.92 -2.93
CA ILE A 121 -9.80 1.72 -2.85
C ILE A 121 -9.55 1.15 -4.25
N VAL A 122 -10.62 0.94 -5.02
CA VAL A 122 -10.54 0.40 -6.39
C VAL A 122 -9.75 1.32 -7.31
N GLY A 123 -9.98 2.65 -7.22
CA GLY A 123 -9.27 3.65 -8.01
C GLY A 123 -7.76 3.61 -7.77
N LEU A 124 -7.35 3.58 -6.51
CA LEU A 124 -5.95 3.50 -6.11
C LEU A 124 -5.30 2.19 -6.55
N ALA A 125 -6.00 1.06 -6.37
CA ALA A 125 -5.50 -0.25 -6.81
C ALA A 125 -5.39 -0.34 -8.35
N LYS A 126 -6.27 0.31 -9.12
CA LYS A 126 -6.15 0.41 -10.58
C LYS A 126 -4.93 1.22 -11.02
N GLN A 127 -4.47 2.16 -10.19
CA GLN A 127 -3.22 2.91 -10.42
C GLN A 127 -1.96 2.11 -10.07
N GLY A 128 -2.09 0.85 -9.66
CA GLY A 128 -0.97 -0.03 -9.31
C GLY A 128 -0.50 0.10 -7.87
N GLU A 129 -1.25 0.79 -7.00
CA GLU A 129 -0.88 1.00 -5.61
C GLU A 129 -1.27 -0.21 -4.74
N ARG A 130 -0.45 -0.48 -3.73
CA ARG A 130 -0.76 -1.43 -2.65
C ARG A 130 -1.55 -0.70 -1.58
N VAL A 131 -2.84 -0.95 -1.57
CA VAL A 131 -3.77 -0.31 -0.65
C VAL A 131 -4.01 -1.21 0.55
N VAL A 132 -3.88 -0.65 1.74
CA VAL A 132 -4.34 -1.28 2.98
C VAL A 132 -5.56 -0.53 3.47
N ARG A 133 -6.67 -1.24 3.65
CA ARG A 133 -7.83 -0.78 4.42
C ARG A 133 -7.67 -1.28 5.84
N LEU A 134 -7.39 -0.37 6.75
CA LEU A 134 -7.11 -0.65 8.16
C LEU A 134 -8.33 -0.22 9.00
N THR A 135 -8.91 -1.17 9.74
CA THR A 135 -10.09 -0.94 10.56
C THR A 135 -9.79 -1.24 12.04
N GLY A 136 -10.38 -0.49 12.94
CA GLY A 136 -10.37 -0.84 14.36
C GLY A 136 -11.21 -2.08 14.61
N GLY A 137 -10.67 -3.08 15.31
CA GLY A 137 -11.32 -4.37 15.56
C GLY A 137 -11.27 -5.30 14.34
N ASP A 138 -12.32 -6.12 14.17
CA ASP A 138 -12.46 -7.04 13.05
C ASP A 138 -13.20 -6.35 11.89
N PRO A 139 -12.62 -6.32 10.68
CA PRO A 139 -13.23 -5.70 9.49
C PRO A 139 -14.61 -6.28 9.14
N LEU A 140 -14.83 -7.56 9.40
CA LEU A 140 -16.08 -8.23 9.03
C LEU A 140 -17.22 -7.98 10.02
N ILE A 141 -16.89 -7.60 11.26
CA ILE A 141 -17.89 -7.36 12.31
C ILE A 141 -18.35 -5.88 12.29
N ASN A 142 -17.44 -4.94 12.04
CA ASN A 142 -17.71 -3.51 12.23
C ASN A 142 -18.27 -2.78 11.00
N GLY A 143 -18.75 -3.51 9.99
CA GLY A 143 -19.49 -2.96 8.83
C GLY A 143 -18.59 -2.38 7.72
N GLY A 144 -19.17 -2.28 6.51
CA GLY A 144 -18.49 -1.71 5.34
C GLY A 144 -17.55 -2.66 4.58
N ALA A 145 -16.91 -3.59 5.25
CA ALA A 145 -15.95 -4.50 4.60
C ALA A 145 -16.59 -5.38 3.52
N ALA A 146 -17.84 -5.80 3.70
CA ALA A 146 -18.52 -6.63 2.70
C ALA A 146 -18.73 -5.87 1.38
N GLU A 147 -19.12 -4.59 1.46
CA GLU A 147 -19.31 -3.72 0.29
C GLU A 147 -17.97 -3.37 -0.36
N GLU A 148 -16.95 -3.06 0.45
CA GLU A 148 -15.58 -2.80 -0.03
C GLU A 148 -15.00 -4.03 -0.75
N ILE A 149 -15.19 -5.25 -0.18
CA ILE A 149 -14.78 -6.52 -0.81
C ILE A 149 -15.54 -6.74 -2.11
N ALA A 150 -16.85 -6.51 -2.14
CA ALA A 150 -17.65 -6.67 -3.34
C ALA A 150 -17.18 -5.72 -4.47
N ALA A 151 -16.90 -4.46 -4.14
CA ALA A 151 -16.36 -3.48 -5.08
C ALA A 151 -14.98 -3.92 -5.63
N CYS A 152 -14.09 -4.41 -4.77
CA CYS A 152 -12.79 -4.91 -5.19
C CYS A 152 -12.89 -6.15 -6.09
N LYS A 153 -13.74 -7.12 -5.75
CA LYS A 153 -13.98 -8.33 -6.56
C LYS A 153 -14.57 -7.97 -7.93
N ALA A 154 -15.56 -7.05 -7.98
CA ALA A 154 -16.14 -6.58 -9.23
C ALA A 154 -15.11 -5.90 -10.13
N ALA A 155 -14.10 -5.26 -9.55
CA ALA A 155 -12.99 -4.62 -10.27
C ALA A 155 -11.83 -5.58 -10.60
N GLY A 156 -11.91 -6.86 -10.24
CA GLY A 156 -10.85 -7.87 -10.46
C GLY A 156 -9.60 -7.63 -9.59
N ARG A 157 -9.81 -7.14 -8.35
CA ARG A 157 -8.76 -6.76 -7.39
C ARG A 157 -8.91 -7.53 -6.08
#